data_8ee07aa759c22b92bdf015657b702856
#
_entry.id   8ee07aa759c22b92bdf015657b702856
#
_cell.length_a   1.000
_cell.length_b   1.000
_cell.length_c   1.000
_cell.angle_alpha   90.00
_cell.angle_beta   90.00
_cell.angle_gamma   90.00
#
_symmetry.space_group_name_H-M   'P 1'
#
loop_
_entity.id
_entity.type
_entity.pdbx_description
1 polymer ?
#
loop_
_entity_poly.entity_id
_entity_poly.type
_entity_poly.pdbx_seq_one_letter_code
_entity_poly.pdbx_strand_id
1 'polypeptide(L)'
;RAARAAYGKLYPEEKEAVDAYAAGVNAFLASGAPLPPEFRLLGFRPEPWTGPDVLVWAKMMSYDLSGNWEEELKRHRLLARGVSPKRLLELKPPYPEDAPTVLRAEDLKLPLKREEAPSALLRMAPPRFMEASNNWVVAGSRTETGKPFLANDPHLALQAPSLWFLMALEAPGLRAIGATLPGLPGVVIGRNERIAWGVTNVGADVEDLYLLEEVEGRGYRYKGRVVPYGVREEVIRVKGGREEVLKVRETVYGPVITDAL
;
A
#
# COMPACT_ATOMS: atom_id res chain seq x y z
N ARG A 1 -11.99 -7.96 1.67
CA ARG A 1 -12.33 -8.42 0.30
C ARG A 1 -11.09 -8.54 -0.57
N ALA A 2 -10.30 -7.47 -0.75
CA ALA A 2 -9.08 -7.50 -1.55
C ALA A 2 -8.13 -8.63 -1.11
N ALA A 3 -7.95 -8.82 0.20
CA ALA A 3 -7.14 -9.92 0.75
C ALA A 3 -7.69 -11.31 0.39
N ARG A 4 -9.01 -11.53 0.48
CA ARG A 4 -9.63 -12.80 0.06
C ARG A 4 -9.47 -13.06 -1.44
N ALA A 5 -9.64 -12.03 -2.26
CA ALA A 5 -9.41 -12.15 -3.70
C ALA A 5 -7.95 -12.44 -4.04
N ALA A 6 -6.99 -11.82 -3.32
CA ALA A 6 -5.57 -12.10 -3.45
C ALA A 6 -5.22 -13.52 -3.01
N TYR A 7 -5.75 -13.98 -1.86
CA TYR A 7 -5.54 -15.33 -1.37
C TYR A 7 -6.00 -16.41 -2.38
N GLY A 8 -7.12 -16.18 -3.06
CA GLY A 8 -7.60 -17.08 -4.12
C GLY A 8 -6.69 -17.19 -5.35
N LYS A 9 -5.74 -16.24 -5.51
CA LYS A 9 -4.80 -16.19 -6.64
C LYS A 9 -3.37 -16.63 -6.27
N LEU A 10 -3.11 -16.96 -5.02
CA LEU A 10 -1.81 -17.45 -4.57
C LEU A 10 -1.47 -18.82 -5.20
N TYR A 11 -0.19 -18.99 -5.50
CA TYR A 11 0.33 -20.32 -5.82
C TYR A 11 0.25 -21.25 -4.60
N PRO A 12 0.23 -22.59 -4.80
CA PRO A 12 0.09 -23.55 -3.69
C PRO A 12 1.12 -23.32 -2.56
N GLU A 13 2.38 -23.09 -2.90
CA GLU A 13 3.48 -22.90 -1.95
C GLU A 13 3.32 -21.58 -1.14
N GLU A 14 2.87 -20.52 -1.81
CA GLU A 14 2.58 -19.24 -1.16
C GLU A 14 1.41 -19.37 -0.19
N LYS A 15 0.39 -20.12 -0.60
CA LYS A 15 -0.80 -20.40 0.21
C LYS A 15 -0.45 -21.21 1.45
N GLU A 16 0.39 -22.23 1.31
CA GLU A 16 0.91 -23.03 2.42
C GLU A 16 1.66 -22.14 3.43
N ALA A 17 2.53 -21.26 2.98
CA ALA A 17 3.26 -20.35 3.86
C ALA A 17 2.34 -19.39 4.62
N VAL A 18 1.33 -18.84 3.94
CA VAL A 18 0.35 -17.93 4.54
C VAL A 18 -0.53 -18.67 5.56
N ASP A 19 -0.98 -19.88 5.24
CA ASP A 19 -1.79 -20.70 6.14
C ASP A 19 -0.98 -21.19 7.35
N ALA A 20 0.29 -21.54 7.16
CA ALA A 20 1.20 -21.89 8.25
C ALA A 20 1.43 -20.72 9.22
N TYR A 21 1.54 -19.49 8.68
CA TYR A 21 1.65 -18.29 9.52
C TYR A 21 0.38 -18.08 10.35
N ALA A 22 -0.81 -18.19 9.74
CA ALA A 22 -2.09 -18.10 10.45
C ALA A 22 -2.21 -19.18 11.55
N ALA A 23 -1.76 -20.41 11.25
CA ALA A 23 -1.73 -21.50 12.24
C ALA A 23 -0.82 -21.17 13.43
N GLY A 24 0.35 -20.57 13.20
CA GLY A 24 1.25 -20.09 14.26
C GLY A 24 0.61 -19.03 15.15
N VAL A 25 -0.08 -18.03 14.56
CA VAL A 25 -0.85 -17.04 15.32
C VAL A 25 -1.92 -17.73 16.19
N ASN A 26 -2.67 -18.66 15.61
CA ASN A 26 -3.71 -19.38 16.33
C ASN A 26 -3.17 -20.27 17.45
N ALA A 27 -2.00 -20.87 17.25
CA ALA A 27 -1.33 -21.64 18.31
C ALA A 27 -0.96 -20.75 19.50
N PHE A 28 -0.45 -19.52 19.25
CA PHE A 28 -0.20 -18.54 20.28
C PHE A 28 -1.50 -18.15 21.01
N LEU A 29 -2.56 -17.84 20.28
CA LEU A 29 -3.86 -17.48 20.88
C LEU A 29 -4.44 -18.60 21.75
N ALA A 30 -4.23 -19.85 21.35
CA ALA A 30 -4.69 -21.03 22.10
C ALA A 30 -3.81 -21.39 23.32
N SER A 31 -2.56 -20.90 23.35
CA SER A 31 -1.62 -21.23 24.43
C SER A 31 -1.97 -20.67 25.80
N GLY A 32 -2.90 -19.69 25.87
CA GLY A 32 -3.23 -18.98 27.10
C GLY A 32 -2.16 -17.95 27.53
N ALA A 33 -1.14 -17.71 26.70
CA ALA A 33 -0.14 -16.67 26.95
C ALA A 33 -0.81 -15.28 27.09
N PRO A 34 -0.25 -14.39 27.91
CA PRO A 34 -0.81 -13.06 28.09
C PRO A 34 -0.77 -12.29 26.76
N LEU A 35 -1.93 -11.79 26.38
CA LEU A 35 -2.05 -10.90 25.22
C LEU A 35 -1.45 -9.52 25.53
N PRO A 36 -1.01 -8.77 24.50
CA PRO A 36 -0.62 -7.37 24.64
C PRO A 36 -1.62 -6.54 25.44
N PRO A 37 -1.17 -5.52 26.20
CA PRO A 37 -2.00 -4.76 27.11
C PRO A 37 -3.19 -4.07 26.42
N GLU A 38 -3.06 -3.75 25.15
CA GLU A 38 -4.09 -3.11 24.34
C GLU A 38 -5.39 -3.95 24.30
N PHE A 39 -5.27 -5.29 24.21
CA PHE A 39 -6.44 -6.17 24.21
C PHE A 39 -7.21 -6.10 25.54
N ARG A 40 -6.50 -5.94 26.67
CA ARG A 40 -7.13 -5.75 27.98
C ARG A 40 -7.74 -4.36 28.11
N LEU A 41 -7.04 -3.33 27.64
CA LEU A 41 -7.52 -1.95 27.67
C LEU A 41 -8.79 -1.79 26.84
N LEU A 42 -8.78 -2.33 25.63
CA LEU A 42 -9.91 -2.29 24.72
C LEU A 42 -10.98 -3.34 25.04
N GLY A 43 -10.65 -4.31 25.91
CA GLY A 43 -11.56 -5.32 26.44
C GLY A 43 -12.14 -6.25 25.38
N PHE A 44 -11.34 -6.71 24.42
CA PHE A 44 -11.72 -7.74 23.44
C PHE A 44 -10.64 -8.82 23.33
N ARG A 45 -10.98 -9.92 22.70
CA ARG A 45 -10.04 -10.97 22.34
C ARG A 45 -9.96 -11.08 20.83
N PRO A 46 -8.76 -11.30 20.26
CA PRO A 46 -8.62 -11.51 18.83
C PRO A 46 -9.33 -12.80 18.42
N GLU A 47 -9.96 -12.76 17.25
CA GLU A 47 -10.51 -13.94 16.60
C GLU A 47 -9.38 -14.79 15.99
N PRO A 48 -9.60 -16.11 15.78
CA PRO A 48 -8.66 -16.93 15.05
C PRO A 48 -8.40 -16.39 13.64
N TRP A 49 -7.15 -16.46 13.21
CA TRP A 49 -6.74 -16.02 11.87
C TRP A 49 -6.93 -17.10 10.82
N THR A 50 -7.20 -16.64 9.62
CA THR A 50 -7.19 -17.44 8.38
C THR A 50 -6.14 -16.87 7.42
N GLY A 51 -5.79 -17.60 6.36
CA GLY A 51 -4.83 -17.12 5.35
C GLY A 51 -5.17 -15.72 4.78
N PRO A 52 -6.45 -15.42 4.44
CA PRO A 52 -6.83 -14.06 4.08
C PRO A 52 -6.49 -12.98 5.09
N ASP A 53 -6.52 -13.27 6.39
CA ASP A 53 -6.23 -12.28 7.45
C ASP A 53 -4.76 -11.88 7.45
N VAL A 54 -3.87 -12.82 7.15
CA VAL A 54 -2.44 -12.56 6.93
C VAL A 54 -2.23 -11.55 5.80
N LEU A 55 -2.99 -11.67 4.72
CA LEU A 55 -2.87 -10.78 3.56
C LEU A 55 -3.51 -9.40 3.77
N VAL A 56 -4.35 -9.22 4.78
CA VAL A 56 -4.98 -7.92 5.09
C VAL A 56 -3.91 -6.87 5.32
N TRP A 57 -2.87 -7.20 6.10
CA TRP A 57 -1.80 -6.26 6.43
C TRP A 57 -1.03 -5.81 5.18
N ALA A 58 -0.66 -6.74 4.29
CA ALA A 58 -0.01 -6.40 3.03
C ALA A 58 -0.87 -5.47 2.16
N LYS A 59 -2.19 -5.71 2.13
CA LYS A 59 -3.11 -4.85 1.38
C LYS A 59 -3.28 -3.48 2.01
N MET A 60 -3.31 -3.39 3.34
CA MET A 60 -3.35 -2.12 4.05
C MET A 60 -2.08 -1.29 3.79
N MET A 61 -0.90 -1.91 3.89
CA MET A 61 0.35 -1.22 3.55
C MET A 61 0.40 -0.75 2.10
N SER A 62 -0.02 -1.59 1.15
CA SER A 62 -0.08 -1.19 -0.26
C SER A 62 -0.98 0.02 -0.47
N TYR A 63 -2.15 0.05 0.17
CA TYR A 63 -3.08 1.16 0.11
C TYR A 63 -2.50 2.43 0.75
N ASP A 64 -1.92 2.31 1.94
CA ASP A 64 -1.35 3.43 2.68
C ASP A 64 -0.16 4.08 1.94
N LEU A 65 0.69 3.26 1.33
CA LEU A 65 1.86 3.72 0.58
C LEU A 65 1.54 4.22 -0.84
N SER A 66 0.37 3.94 -1.38
CA SER A 66 -0.03 4.32 -2.75
C SER A 66 -1.11 5.39 -2.80
N GLY A 67 -1.77 5.71 -1.68
CA GLY A 67 -2.91 6.61 -1.65
C GLY A 67 -2.58 8.05 -2.01
N ASN A 68 -3.24 8.60 -3.05
CA ASN A 68 -3.09 9.99 -3.48
C ASN A 68 -4.45 10.70 -3.67
N TRP A 69 -5.56 10.01 -3.45
CA TRP A 69 -6.91 10.51 -3.71
C TRP A 69 -7.25 11.81 -2.96
N GLU A 70 -6.73 12.00 -1.74
CA GLU A 70 -6.95 13.22 -0.96
C GLU A 70 -6.35 14.44 -1.65
N GLU A 71 -5.21 14.27 -2.30
CA GLU A 71 -4.54 15.33 -3.03
C GLU A 71 -5.25 15.63 -4.36
N GLU A 72 -5.79 14.64 -5.01
CA GLU A 72 -6.64 14.84 -6.17
C GLU A 72 -7.90 15.61 -5.80
N LEU A 73 -8.55 15.24 -4.71
CA LEU A 73 -9.71 15.96 -4.18
C LEU A 73 -9.36 17.41 -3.82
N LYS A 74 -8.20 17.65 -3.21
CA LYS A 74 -7.72 18.99 -2.88
C LYS A 74 -7.48 19.82 -4.14
N ARG A 75 -6.83 19.25 -5.16
CA ARG A 75 -6.64 19.91 -6.47
C ARG A 75 -7.98 20.28 -7.11
N HIS A 76 -8.91 19.33 -7.12
CA HIS A 76 -10.26 19.56 -7.64
C HIS A 76 -10.95 20.72 -6.91
N ARG A 77 -10.91 20.73 -5.58
CA ARG A 77 -11.49 21.81 -4.76
C ARG A 77 -10.85 23.18 -5.04
N LEU A 78 -9.53 23.23 -5.25
CA LEU A 78 -8.83 24.48 -5.59
C LEU A 78 -9.22 24.98 -6.98
N LEU A 79 -9.29 24.09 -7.97
CA LEU A 79 -9.78 24.44 -9.32
C LEU A 79 -11.21 24.95 -9.30
N ALA A 80 -12.10 24.29 -8.55
CA ALA A 80 -13.49 24.70 -8.39
C ALA A 80 -13.64 26.09 -7.73
N ARG A 81 -12.65 26.50 -6.94
CA ARG A 81 -12.55 27.86 -6.34
C ARG A 81 -11.87 28.88 -7.24
N GLY A 82 -11.58 28.54 -8.49
CA GLY A 82 -11.00 29.45 -9.48
C GLY A 82 -9.46 29.59 -9.43
N VAL A 83 -8.77 28.73 -8.67
CA VAL A 83 -7.31 28.67 -8.75
C VAL A 83 -6.92 28.12 -10.12
N SER A 84 -6.10 28.89 -10.87
CA SER A 84 -5.68 28.46 -12.19
C SER A 84 -4.75 27.24 -12.16
N PRO A 85 -4.77 26.37 -13.19
CA PRO A 85 -3.83 25.26 -13.30
C PRO A 85 -2.36 25.68 -13.15
N LYS A 86 -1.99 26.84 -13.71
CA LYS A 86 -0.63 27.37 -13.60
C LYS A 86 -0.23 27.62 -12.14
N ARG A 87 -1.12 28.17 -11.33
CA ARG A 87 -0.87 28.40 -9.90
C ARG A 87 -0.78 27.11 -9.09
N LEU A 88 -1.49 26.07 -9.49
CA LEU A 88 -1.32 24.75 -8.88
C LEU A 88 0.07 24.17 -9.15
N LEU A 89 0.63 24.39 -10.35
CA LEU A 89 1.99 23.97 -10.69
C LEU A 89 3.06 24.69 -9.86
N GLU A 90 2.82 25.94 -9.45
CA GLU A 90 3.73 26.68 -8.56
C GLU A 90 3.85 26.03 -7.18
N LEU A 91 2.79 25.38 -6.70
CA LEU A 91 2.80 24.66 -5.42
C LEU A 91 3.63 23.36 -5.47
N LYS A 92 3.79 22.81 -6.67
CA LYS A 92 4.50 21.56 -6.93
C LYS A 92 5.20 21.62 -8.29
N PRO A 93 6.37 22.26 -8.35
CA PRO A 93 7.13 22.30 -9.58
C PRO A 93 7.53 20.86 -10.00
N PRO A 94 7.56 20.58 -11.30
CA PRO A 94 8.08 19.31 -11.79
C PRO A 94 9.56 19.15 -11.41
N TYR A 95 10.04 17.92 -11.35
CA TYR A 95 11.45 17.65 -11.15
C TYR A 95 12.26 18.33 -12.27
N PRO A 96 13.32 19.11 -11.94
CA PRO A 96 14.10 19.83 -12.94
C PRO A 96 14.67 18.89 -14.01
N GLU A 97 14.60 19.30 -15.28
CA GLU A 97 15.09 18.47 -16.40
C GLU A 97 16.61 18.25 -16.37
N ASP A 98 17.33 19.19 -15.79
CA ASP A 98 18.79 19.18 -15.61
C ASP A 98 19.25 18.53 -14.31
N ALA A 99 18.31 18.12 -13.45
CA ALA A 99 18.66 17.49 -12.18
C ALA A 99 19.19 16.06 -12.37
N PRO A 100 20.14 15.63 -11.53
CA PRO A 100 20.74 14.30 -11.67
C PRO A 100 19.71 13.19 -11.46
N THR A 101 19.69 12.21 -12.34
CA THR A 101 18.87 11.02 -12.24
C THR A 101 19.74 9.79 -11.99
N VAL A 102 19.23 8.80 -11.27
CA VAL A 102 19.95 7.54 -11.00
C VAL A 102 20.13 6.72 -12.27
N LEU A 103 19.14 6.74 -13.15
CA LEU A 103 19.15 6.06 -14.45
C LEU A 103 18.77 7.07 -15.54
N ARG A 104 19.51 7.07 -16.64
CA ARG A 104 19.12 7.80 -17.82
C ARG A 104 18.15 6.95 -18.66
N ALA A 105 17.28 7.60 -19.44
CA ALA A 105 16.31 6.90 -20.28
C ALA A 105 16.99 5.88 -21.23
N GLU A 106 18.20 6.20 -21.69
CA GLU A 106 19.04 5.37 -22.56
C GLU A 106 19.57 4.10 -21.86
N ASP A 107 19.71 4.14 -20.52
CA ASP A 107 20.18 3.02 -19.71
C ASP A 107 19.10 1.96 -19.49
N LEU A 108 17.83 2.33 -19.64
CA LEU A 108 16.71 1.45 -19.32
C LEU A 108 16.42 0.39 -20.38
N LYS A 109 16.97 0.49 -21.61
CA LYS A 109 16.73 -0.42 -22.76
C LYS A 109 15.25 -0.84 -22.93
N LEU A 110 14.33 -0.13 -22.31
CA LEU A 110 12.90 -0.34 -22.41
C LEU A 110 12.37 0.61 -23.48
N PRO A 111 11.50 0.15 -24.38
CA PRO A 111 10.78 1.04 -25.28
C PRO A 111 9.76 1.84 -24.45
N LEU A 112 10.26 2.85 -23.74
CA LEU A 112 9.38 3.83 -23.12
C LEU A 112 8.70 4.58 -24.29
N LYS A 113 7.53 4.12 -24.68
CA LYS A 113 6.61 4.97 -25.43
C LYS A 113 6.34 6.14 -24.51
N ARG A 114 6.88 7.29 -24.88
CA ARG A 114 6.48 8.56 -24.30
C ARG A 114 5.03 8.79 -24.75
N GLU A 115 4.07 8.20 -24.03
CA GLU A 115 2.72 8.68 -24.13
C GLU A 115 2.79 10.11 -23.65
N GLU A 116 2.30 11.03 -24.48
CA GLU A 116 2.10 12.42 -24.04
C GLU A 116 1.25 12.35 -22.78
N ALA A 117 1.91 12.54 -21.64
CA ALA A 117 1.25 12.41 -20.35
C ALA A 117 0.08 13.38 -20.32
N PRO A 118 -1.10 12.94 -19.95
CA PRO A 118 -2.21 13.84 -19.70
C PRO A 118 -1.71 14.95 -18.77
N SER A 119 -2.00 16.16 -19.13
CA SER A 119 -1.53 17.43 -18.59
C SER A 119 -0.77 17.37 -17.26
N ALA A 120 0.27 18.17 -17.11
CA ALA A 120 1.12 18.31 -15.91
C ALA A 120 0.35 18.37 -14.58
N LEU A 121 -0.95 18.62 -14.59
CA LEU A 121 -1.87 18.56 -13.45
C LEU A 121 -1.99 17.19 -12.81
N LEU A 122 -1.88 16.09 -13.58
CA LEU A 122 -2.01 14.74 -13.07
C LEU A 122 -0.73 14.23 -12.37
N ARG A 123 0.39 14.92 -12.55
CA ARG A 123 1.68 14.57 -11.93
C ARG A 123 1.90 15.17 -10.53
N MET A 124 0.88 15.83 -9.97
CA MET A 124 1.03 16.60 -8.75
C MET A 124 0.47 15.89 -7.50
N ALA A 125 0.91 14.68 -7.21
CA ALA A 125 0.71 14.15 -5.87
C ALA A 125 1.73 14.77 -4.90
N PRO A 126 1.36 15.40 -3.77
CA PRO A 126 2.32 15.77 -2.75
C PRO A 126 2.90 14.52 -2.12
N PRO A 127 4.18 14.53 -1.77
CA PRO A 127 4.62 13.56 -0.80
C PRO A 127 3.78 13.76 0.47
N ARG A 128 3.16 12.71 0.98
CA ARG A 128 2.74 12.66 2.37
C ARG A 128 3.99 13.04 3.17
N PHE A 129 3.86 13.98 4.09
CA PHE A 129 4.98 14.50 4.83
C PHE A 129 5.82 13.36 5.39
N MET A 130 7.11 13.28 4.98
CA MET A 130 8.15 12.46 5.57
C MET A 130 8.14 10.94 5.31
N GLU A 131 7.42 10.45 4.33
CA GLU A 131 7.64 9.08 3.85
C GLU A 131 8.70 9.11 2.76
N ALA A 132 9.94 9.08 3.16
CA ALA A 132 11.09 8.92 2.29
C ALA A 132 11.76 7.59 2.61
N SER A 133 12.47 7.02 1.66
CA SER A 133 13.30 5.83 1.90
C SER A 133 14.55 5.91 1.05
N ASN A 134 15.65 5.39 1.56
CA ASN A 134 16.88 5.30 0.80
C ASN A 134 17.23 3.83 0.55
N ASN A 135 17.74 3.55 -0.64
CA ASN A 135 18.27 2.25 -0.99
C ASN A 135 19.52 2.43 -1.86
N TRP A 136 20.65 1.88 -1.41
CA TRP A 136 21.94 2.04 -2.03
C TRP A 136 22.56 0.69 -2.35
N VAL A 137 23.11 0.57 -3.54
CA VAL A 137 23.91 -0.58 -3.95
C VAL A 137 25.26 -0.09 -4.43
N VAL A 138 26.33 -0.63 -3.85
CA VAL A 138 27.70 -0.36 -4.27
C VAL A 138 28.31 -1.64 -4.84
N ALA A 139 28.77 -1.57 -6.09
CA ALA A 139 29.40 -2.72 -6.74
C ALA A 139 30.71 -3.13 -6.04
N GLY A 140 31.02 -4.42 -5.99
CA GLY A 140 32.22 -4.93 -5.36
C GLY A 140 33.54 -4.34 -5.90
N SER A 141 33.55 -3.91 -7.17
CA SER A 141 34.70 -3.20 -7.76
C SER A 141 35.02 -1.85 -7.12
N ARG A 142 34.11 -1.32 -6.31
CA ARG A 142 34.23 -0.04 -5.57
C ARG A 142 34.34 -0.22 -4.06
N THR A 143 34.55 -1.43 -3.58
CA THR A 143 34.65 -1.76 -2.17
C THR A 143 36.03 -2.40 -1.87
N GLU A 144 36.56 -2.20 -0.69
CA GLU A 144 37.80 -2.81 -0.26
C GLU A 144 37.75 -4.34 -0.20
N THR A 145 36.56 -4.88 0.12
CA THR A 145 36.34 -6.32 0.24
C THR A 145 36.12 -7.02 -1.10
N GLY A 146 35.98 -6.29 -2.19
CA GLY A 146 35.60 -6.84 -3.50
C GLY A 146 34.16 -7.38 -3.56
N LYS A 147 33.36 -7.20 -2.49
CA LYS A 147 31.97 -7.68 -2.40
C LYS A 147 31.00 -6.51 -2.47
N PRO A 148 29.82 -6.68 -3.07
CA PRO A 148 28.83 -5.61 -3.11
C PRO A 148 28.27 -5.30 -1.72
N PHE A 149 27.88 -4.04 -1.52
CA PHE A 149 27.09 -3.58 -0.37
C PHE A 149 25.70 -3.19 -0.80
N LEU A 150 24.72 -3.48 0.07
CA LEU A 150 23.38 -2.95 0.01
C LEU A 150 23.06 -2.29 1.35
N ALA A 151 22.57 -1.07 1.31
CA ALA A 151 22.02 -0.36 2.46
C ALA A 151 20.60 0.08 2.14
N ASN A 152 19.67 -0.15 3.05
CA ASN A 152 18.29 0.25 2.91
C ASN A 152 17.80 0.87 4.22
N ASP A 153 17.20 2.03 4.10
CA ASP A 153 16.72 2.84 5.21
C ASP A 153 15.29 3.34 4.90
N PRO A 154 14.26 2.54 5.25
CA PRO A 154 12.86 2.92 5.06
C PRO A 154 12.43 3.89 6.18
N HIS A 155 12.12 5.12 5.80
CA HIS A 155 11.63 6.16 6.70
C HIS A 155 10.10 6.10 6.77
N LEU A 156 9.58 5.24 7.64
CA LEU A 156 8.17 5.15 7.98
C LEU A 156 7.92 5.84 9.33
N ALA A 157 6.65 5.98 9.71
CA ALA A 157 6.30 6.64 10.96
C ALA A 157 6.97 5.99 12.17
N LEU A 158 7.47 6.81 13.10
CA LEU A 158 7.96 6.34 14.39
C LEU A 158 6.79 5.95 15.28
N GLN A 159 6.73 4.70 15.68
CA GLN A 159 5.63 4.16 16.48
C GLN A 159 6.12 3.07 17.44
N ALA A 160 5.33 2.83 18.48
CA ALA A 160 5.49 1.71 19.40
C ALA A 160 4.17 0.93 19.51
N PRO A 161 4.14 -0.39 19.21
CA PRO A 161 5.28 -1.20 18.76
C PRO A 161 5.79 -0.77 17.38
N SER A 162 7.10 -1.06 17.11
CA SER A 162 7.71 -0.76 15.81
C SER A 162 7.02 -1.52 14.68
N LEU A 163 6.98 -0.91 13.52
CA LEU A 163 6.51 -1.57 12.29
C LEU A 163 7.38 -2.76 11.90
N TRP A 164 8.70 -2.62 12.09
CA TRP A 164 9.68 -3.63 11.72
C TRP A 164 10.06 -4.53 12.90
N PHE A 165 10.13 -5.82 12.63
CA PHE A 165 10.65 -6.82 13.56
C PHE A 165 11.85 -7.52 12.91
N LEU A 166 13.03 -7.43 13.54
CA LEU A 166 14.25 -8.08 13.04
C LEU A 166 14.22 -9.57 13.38
N MET A 167 14.43 -10.41 12.36
CA MET A 167 14.32 -11.85 12.48
C MET A 167 15.40 -12.56 11.66
N ALA A 168 15.90 -13.67 12.18
CA ALA A 168 16.65 -14.66 11.43
C ALA A 168 15.79 -15.94 11.32
N LEU A 169 15.60 -16.40 10.10
CA LEU A 169 14.87 -17.63 9.77
C LEU A 169 15.88 -18.67 9.29
N GLU A 170 15.87 -19.84 9.92
CA GLU A 170 16.72 -20.96 9.52
C GLU A 170 15.92 -22.27 9.57
N ALA A 171 15.83 -22.94 8.42
CA ALA A 171 15.17 -24.23 8.24
C ALA A 171 15.81 -24.95 7.05
N PRO A 172 15.56 -26.25 6.86
CA PRO A 172 16.01 -26.94 5.66
C PRO A 172 15.61 -26.22 4.38
N GLY A 173 16.60 -25.78 3.58
CA GLY A 173 16.36 -25.04 2.33
C GLY A 173 15.99 -23.55 2.50
N LEU A 174 15.91 -23.04 3.71
CA LEU A 174 15.60 -21.63 4.00
C LEU A 174 16.60 -21.05 5.00
N ARG A 175 17.29 -20.00 4.59
CA ARG A 175 18.10 -19.18 5.48
C ARG A 175 17.98 -17.72 5.07
N ALA A 176 17.36 -16.91 5.91
CA ALA A 176 17.19 -15.48 5.66
C ALA A 176 17.27 -14.69 6.96
N ILE A 177 17.80 -13.47 6.86
CA ILE A 177 17.86 -12.54 7.99
C ILE A 177 17.48 -11.15 7.52
N GLY A 178 16.73 -10.43 8.32
CA GLY A 178 16.35 -9.05 8.01
C GLY A 178 15.13 -8.56 8.77
N ALA A 179 14.49 -7.55 8.22
CA ALA A 179 13.29 -6.94 8.76
C ALA A 179 12.04 -7.63 8.21
N THR A 180 11.17 -8.05 9.11
CA THR A 180 9.85 -8.61 8.81
C THR A 180 8.77 -7.61 9.21
N LEU A 181 7.57 -7.80 8.70
CA LEU A 181 6.37 -7.09 9.13
C LEU A 181 5.53 -8.05 9.98
N PRO A 182 5.34 -7.79 11.29
CA PRO A 182 4.45 -8.60 12.11
C PRO A 182 3.07 -8.72 11.45
N GLY A 183 2.64 -9.95 11.20
CA GLY A 183 1.42 -10.25 10.46
C GLY A 183 1.64 -10.79 9.05
N LEU A 184 2.87 -10.77 8.53
CA LEU A 184 3.24 -11.33 7.22
C LEU A 184 4.35 -12.37 7.34
N PRO A 185 4.30 -13.48 6.61
CA PRO A 185 5.42 -14.41 6.52
C PRO A 185 6.57 -13.80 5.71
N GLY A 186 7.79 -14.20 6.07
CA GLY A 186 8.99 -13.87 5.30
C GLY A 186 9.70 -12.58 5.70
N VAL A 187 10.86 -12.38 5.09
CA VAL A 187 11.73 -11.22 5.28
C VAL A 187 11.49 -10.23 4.16
N VAL A 188 10.99 -9.04 4.50
CA VAL A 188 10.64 -7.99 3.52
C VAL A 188 11.87 -7.24 3.03
N ILE A 189 12.80 -6.96 3.95
CA ILE A 189 14.08 -6.32 3.66
C ILE A 189 15.17 -7.17 4.31
N GLY A 190 16.14 -7.62 3.57
CA GLY A 190 17.17 -8.45 4.17
C GLY A 190 18.10 -9.15 3.19
N ARG A 191 18.60 -10.28 3.61
CA ARG A 191 19.46 -11.12 2.78
C ARG A 191 19.26 -12.61 3.05
N ASN A 192 19.61 -13.41 2.07
CA ASN A 192 19.88 -14.83 2.23
C ASN A 192 21.37 -15.13 1.95
N GLU A 193 21.69 -16.37 1.64
CA GLU A 193 23.07 -16.79 1.36
C GLU A 193 23.59 -16.29 0.00
N ARG A 194 22.69 -15.86 -0.90
CA ARG A 194 23.01 -15.56 -2.30
C ARG A 194 22.77 -14.10 -2.67
N ILE A 195 21.71 -13.50 -2.17
CA ILE A 195 21.27 -12.16 -2.51
C ILE A 195 20.94 -11.35 -1.26
N ALA A 196 20.98 -10.03 -1.41
CA ALA A 196 20.38 -9.08 -0.49
C ALA A 196 19.34 -8.25 -1.26
N TRP A 197 18.29 -7.81 -0.57
CA TRP A 197 17.24 -6.99 -1.15
C TRP A 197 16.80 -5.90 -0.20
N GLY A 198 16.41 -4.78 -0.77
CA GLY A 198 15.83 -3.64 -0.10
C GLY A 198 14.76 -3.01 -0.96
N VAL A 199 13.89 -2.23 -0.33
CA VAL A 199 12.73 -1.61 -1.00
C VAL A 199 12.63 -0.14 -0.67
N THR A 200 12.13 0.64 -1.63
CA THR A 200 11.68 2.02 -1.44
C THR A 200 10.33 2.19 -2.11
N ASN A 201 9.58 3.20 -1.66
CA ASN A 201 8.37 3.60 -2.36
C ASN A 201 8.74 4.55 -3.52
N VAL A 202 8.26 4.26 -4.71
CA VAL A 202 8.47 5.10 -5.91
C VAL A 202 7.36 6.13 -6.12
N GLY A 203 6.33 6.15 -5.24
CA GLY A 203 5.23 7.10 -5.33
C GLY A 203 4.46 7.01 -6.65
N ALA A 204 4.31 5.80 -7.18
CA ALA A 204 3.54 5.59 -8.41
C ALA A 204 2.08 6.05 -8.22
N ASP A 205 1.58 6.77 -9.22
CA ASP A 205 0.18 7.18 -9.29
C ASP A 205 -0.67 5.98 -9.71
N VAL A 206 -1.40 5.40 -8.76
CA VAL A 206 -2.17 4.16 -8.95
C VAL A 206 -3.61 4.27 -8.45
N GLU A 207 -4.01 5.46 -8.03
CA GLU A 207 -5.37 5.79 -7.61
C GLU A 207 -5.85 7.03 -8.38
N ASP A 208 -7.06 6.98 -8.89
CA ASP A 208 -7.70 8.08 -9.61
C ASP A 208 -9.08 8.39 -9.03
N LEU A 209 -9.43 9.67 -8.95
CA LEU A 209 -10.78 10.12 -8.66
C LEU A 209 -11.55 10.41 -9.93
N TYR A 210 -12.68 9.77 -10.09
CA TYR A 210 -13.61 10.00 -11.19
C TYR A 210 -14.78 10.85 -10.74
N LEU A 211 -15.00 11.98 -11.43
CA LEU A 211 -16.20 12.78 -11.23
C LEU A 211 -17.36 12.13 -11.99
N LEU A 212 -18.37 11.72 -11.26
CA LEU A 212 -19.54 11.08 -11.83
C LEU A 212 -20.59 12.11 -12.23
N GLU A 213 -21.15 11.97 -13.43
CA GLU A 213 -22.36 12.65 -13.82
C GLU A 213 -23.56 11.83 -13.32
N GLU A 214 -24.09 12.22 -12.18
CA GLU A 214 -25.25 11.55 -11.59
C GLU A 214 -26.53 11.84 -12.37
N VAL A 215 -27.37 10.83 -12.51
CA VAL A 215 -28.71 10.92 -13.06
C VAL A 215 -29.68 10.51 -11.95
N GLU A 216 -30.36 11.49 -11.39
CA GLU A 216 -31.18 11.35 -10.19
C GLU A 216 -32.13 10.13 -10.25
N GLY A 217 -32.06 9.31 -9.19
CA GLY A 217 -32.87 8.10 -9.05
C GLY A 217 -32.54 6.95 -10.01
N ARG A 218 -31.59 7.12 -10.94
CA ARG A 218 -31.30 6.14 -12.00
C ARG A 218 -29.86 5.62 -12.01
N GLY A 219 -28.90 6.36 -11.43
CA GLY A 219 -27.49 5.98 -11.42
C GLY A 219 -26.56 7.07 -11.94
N TYR A 220 -25.58 6.70 -12.73
CA TYR A 220 -24.56 7.61 -13.28
C TYR A 220 -24.36 7.37 -14.79
N ARG A 221 -23.84 8.39 -15.48
CA ARG A 221 -23.55 8.30 -16.91
C ARG A 221 -22.20 7.62 -17.14
N TYR A 222 -22.19 6.58 -17.98
CA TYR A 222 -20.99 5.86 -18.41
C TYR A 222 -21.08 5.53 -19.90
N LYS A 223 -20.09 5.98 -20.69
CA LYS A 223 -20.04 5.76 -22.16
C LYS A 223 -21.36 6.08 -22.85
N GLY A 224 -21.95 7.23 -22.52
CA GLY A 224 -23.22 7.72 -23.10
C GLY A 224 -24.49 7.02 -22.60
N ARG A 225 -24.39 6.06 -21.68
CA ARG A 225 -25.54 5.33 -21.12
C ARG A 225 -25.69 5.63 -19.64
N VAL A 226 -26.90 5.53 -19.13
CA VAL A 226 -27.16 5.56 -17.69
C VAL A 226 -26.99 4.16 -17.12
N VAL A 227 -26.10 4.02 -16.16
CA VAL A 227 -25.79 2.75 -15.46
C VAL A 227 -26.22 2.88 -14.00
N PRO A 228 -27.00 1.94 -13.47
CA PRO A 228 -27.36 1.96 -12.06
C PRO A 228 -26.14 1.71 -11.17
N TYR A 229 -26.16 2.25 -9.95
CA TYR A 229 -25.18 1.90 -8.94
C TYR A 229 -25.37 0.45 -8.49
N GLY A 230 -24.27 -0.29 -8.32
CA GLY A 230 -24.24 -1.42 -7.40
C GLY A 230 -24.39 -0.89 -5.97
N VAL A 231 -25.13 -1.59 -5.13
CA VAL A 231 -25.23 -1.22 -3.70
C VAL A 231 -24.79 -2.41 -2.87
N ARG A 232 -23.87 -2.14 -1.96
CA ARG A 232 -23.34 -3.13 -1.04
C ARG A 232 -23.53 -2.62 0.39
N GLU A 233 -23.93 -3.51 1.28
CA GLU A 233 -24.02 -3.20 2.70
C GLU A 233 -22.81 -3.79 3.43
N GLU A 234 -22.17 -2.95 4.26
CA GLU A 234 -21.12 -3.34 5.20
C GLU A 234 -21.63 -3.12 6.63
N VAL A 235 -21.65 -4.19 7.40
CA VAL A 235 -22.05 -4.15 8.79
C VAL A 235 -20.83 -3.87 9.66
N ILE A 236 -20.84 -2.75 10.36
CA ILE A 236 -19.81 -2.35 11.31
C ILE A 236 -20.30 -2.67 12.72
N ARG A 237 -19.66 -3.63 13.36
CA ARG A 237 -19.96 -4.00 14.74
C ARG A 237 -19.26 -3.05 15.69
N VAL A 238 -20.05 -2.31 16.47
CA VAL A 238 -19.52 -1.37 17.47
C VAL A 238 -19.62 -2.02 18.85
N LYS A 239 -18.49 -2.16 19.55
CA LYS A 239 -18.46 -2.74 20.89
C LYS A 239 -19.29 -1.91 21.87
N GLY A 240 -20.29 -2.53 22.50
CA GLY A 240 -21.20 -1.85 23.42
C GLY A 240 -22.22 -0.91 22.77
N GLY A 241 -22.23 -0.85 21.44
CA GLY A 241 -23.13 -0.03 20.63
C GLY A 241 -24.05 -0.85 19.74
N ARG A 242 -24.80 -0.15 18.90
CA ARG A 242 -25.58 -0.77 17.82
C ARG A 242 -24.69 -1.05 16.63
N GLU A 243 -25.02 -2.07 15.87
CA GLU A 243 -24.40 -2.29 14.56
C GLU A 243 -24.74 -1.11 13.65
N GLU A 244 -23.75 -0.61 12.94
CA GLU A 244 -23.90 0.41 11.90
C GLU A 244 -23.83 -0.26 10.53
N VAL A 245 -24.77 0.07 9.66
CA VAL A 245 -24.83 -0.46 8.29
C VAL A 245 -24.43 0.65 7.34
N LEU A 246 -23.24 0.51 6.76
CA LEU A 246 -22.74 1.40 5.72
C LEU A 246 -23.20 0.89 4.35
N LYS A 247 -24.00 1.69 3.65
CA LYS A 247 -24.38 1.42 2.25
C LYS A 247 -23.35 2.03 1.32
N VAL A 248 -22.61 1.19 0.62
CA VAL A 248 -21.58 1.61 -0.33
C VAL A 248 -22.15 1.53 -1.73
N ARG A 249 -22.27 2.65 -2.42
CA ARG A 249 -22.56 2.69 -3.84
C ARG A 249 -21.32 2.34 -4.63
N GLU A 250 -21.45 1.46 -5.60
CA GLU A 250 -20.35 0.98 -6.44
C GLU A 250 -20.58 1.34 -7.90
N THR A 251 -19.52 1.72 -8.57
CA THR A 251 -19.47 2.02 -10.00
C THR A 251 -18.49 1.11 -10.71
N VAL A 252 -18.38 1.23 -12.04
CA VAL A 252 -17.34 0.54 -12.82
C VAL A 252 -15.93 0.99 -12.46
N TYR A 253 -15.78 2.16 -11.82
CA TYR A 253 -14.49 2.71 -11.37
C TYR A 253 -14.13 2.33 -9.94
N GLY A 254 -15.11 1.95 -9.15
CA GLY A 254 -14.94 1.65 -7.72
C GLY A 254 -16.06 2.24 -6.87
N PRO A 255 -15.87 2.30 -5.55
CA PRO A 255 -16.85 2.84 -4.62
C PRO A 255 -16.99 4.36 -4.75
N VAL A 256 -18.20 4.88 -4.50
CA VAL A 256 -18.46 6.32 -4.39
C VAL A 256 -18.00 6.80 -3.03
N ILE A 257 -16.91 7.58 -3.00
CA ILE A 257 -16.30 8.02 -1.73
C ILE A 257 -17.03 9.20 -1.07
N THR A 258 -17.75 10.00 -1.86
CA THR A 258 -18.52 11.15 -1.32
C THR A 258 -19.64 10.76 -0.35
N ASP A 259 -20.02 9.50 -0.32
CA ASP A 259 -21.02 8.99 0.64
C ASP A 259 -20.42 8.81 2.05
N ALA A 260 -19.08 8.85 2.18
CA ALA A 260 -18.34 8.68 3.42
C ALA A 260 -17.58 9.95 3.85
N LEU A 261 -17.58 11.02 3.03
CA LEU A 261 -16.93 12.30 3.30
C LEU A 261 -17.95 13.32 3.79
#